data_278c37fef51ea45157e500484d76055d
#
_entry.id   278c37fef51ea45157e500484d76055d
#
_cell.length_a   1.000
_cell.length_b   1.000
_cell.length_c   1.000
_cell.angle_alpha   90.00
_cell.angle_beta   90.00
_cell.angle_gamma   90.00
#
_symmetry.space_group_name_H-M   'P 1'
#
loop_
_entity.id
_entity.type
_entity.pdbx_description
1 polymer ?
#
loop_
_entity_poly.entity_id
_entity_poly.type
_entity_poly.pdbx_seq_one_letter_code
_entity_poly.pdbx_strand_id
1 'polypeptide(L)'
;FPNAYNDFNESSPGMMFIEMASYIGDVLSYYVDSQFRESLLAYAEEKKNIYNIAQSFGYKPKVTTPSTAVLDVFQTVPSLNNKPDFRYALNVKAGLTATATTTGTTFRTLEDCNFKFSSSYDPREITIFETDSGAPTKFLLKKQIKAESGTIVTEQYTFNTAEKYSQIKLSNAGV
;
A
#
# COMPACT_ATOMS: atom_id res chain seq x y z
N PHE A 1 -50.22 -38.38 -30.29
CA PHE A 1 -49.86 -38.90 -28.94
C PHE A 1 -51.10 -38.77 -28.07
N PRO A 2 -51.87 -39.87 -27.86
CA PRO A 2 -53.13 -39.81 -27.10
C PRO A 2 -52.95 -39.62 -25.56
N ASN A 3 -51.72 -39.67 -25.08
CA ASN A 3 -51.40 -39.55 -23.66
C ASN A 3 -50.50 -38.30 -23.38
N ALA A 4 -50.68 -37.20 -24.10
CA ALA A 4 -50.06 -35.95 -23.77
C ALA A 4 -50.60 -35.48 -22.41
N TYR A 5 -49.72 -34.97 -21.60
CA TYR A 5 -50.02 -34.37 -20.30
C TYR A 5 -50.93 -33.15 -20.53
N ASN A 6 -52.15 -33.20 -19.99
CA ASN A 6 -53.20 -32.19 -20.16
C ASN A 6 -53.58 -31.45 -18.87
N ASP A 7 -52.93 -31.77 -17.75
CA ASP A 7 -53.23 -31.18 -16.47
C ASP A 7 -52.32 -29.97 -16.21
N PHE A 8 -52.83 -28.78 -16.51
CA PHE A 8 -52.17 -27.48 -16.34
C PHE A 8 -52.66 -26.76 -15.08
N ASN A 9 -53.15 -27.49 -14.08
CA ASN A 9 -53.53 -26.91 -12.82
C ASN A 9 -52.26 -26.57 -12.01
N GLU A 10 -52.23 -25.34 -11.41
CA GLU A 10 -51.08 -24.84 -10.63
C GLU A 10 -50.66 -25.82 -9.50
N SER A 11 -51.61 -26.61 -8.98
CA SER A 11 -51.31 -27.59 -7.92
C SER A 11 -50.88 -28.96 -8.46
N SER A 12 -50.74 -29.14 -9.77
CA SER A 12 -50.37 -30.44 -10.32
C SER A 12 -48.86 -30.66 -10.30
N PRO A 13 -48.37 -31.87 -9.99
CA PRO A 13 -46.94 -32.17 -9.98
C PRO A 13 -46.26 -31.90 -11.33
N GLY A 14 -46.98 -32.11 -12.44
CA GLY A 14 -46.44 -31.84 -13.77
C GLY A 14 -46.20 -30.35 -14.04
N MET A 15 -47.12 -29.49 -13.58
CA MET A 15 -46.97 -28.06 -13.69
C MET A 15 -45.79 -27.54 -12.86
N MET A 16 -45.62 -28.08 -11.63
CA MET A 16 -44.46 -27.75 -10.78
C MET A 16 -43.13 -28.13 -11.45
N PHE A 17 -43.03 -29.23 -12.20
CA PHE A 17 -41.82 -29.56 -12.97
C PHE A 17 -41.58 -28.62 -14.13
N ILE A 18 -42.63 -28.17 -14.81
CA ILE A 18 -42.52 -27.21 -15.89
C ILE A 18 -42.03 -25.84 -15.35
N GLU A 19 -42.60 -25.38 -14.22
CA GLU A 19 -42.18 -24.16 -13.57
C GLU A 19 -40.71 -24.22 -13.09
N MET A 20 -40.30 -25.35 -12.49
CA MET A 20 -38.93 -25.56 -12.07
C MET A 20 -37.96 -25.56 -13.27
N ALA A 21 -38.34 -26.23 -14.36
CA ALA A 21 -37.52 -26.26 -15.57
C ALA A 21 -37.42 -24.85 -16.20
N SER A 22 -38.50 -24.08 -16.20
CA SER A 22 -38.52 -22.68 -16.66
C SER A 22 -37.61 -21.79 -15.78
N TYR A 23 -37.72 -21.92 -14.47
CA TYR A 23 -36.86 -21.20 -13.52
C TYR A 23 -35.37 -21.53 -13.73
N ILE A 24 -35.03 -22.82 -13.90
CA ILE A 24 -33.65 -23.22 -14.17
C ILE A 24 -33.18 -22.62 -15.49
N GLY A 25 -34.02 -22.63 -16.53
CA GLY A 25 -33.70 -22.00 -17.82
C GLY A 25 -33.43 -20.51 -17.69
N ASP A 26 -34.23 -19.81 -16.93
CA ASP A 26 -34.08 -18.37 -16.67
C ASP A 26 -32.76 -18.06 -15.94
N VAL A 27 -32.47 -18.82 -14.88
CA VAL A 27 -31.22 -18.67 -14.10
C VAL A 27 -30.00 -18.96 -14.97
N LEU A 28 -30.03 -20.03 -15.77
CA LEU A 28 -28.93 -20.36 -16.68
C LEU A 28 -28.73 -19.26 -17.75
N SER A 29 -29.80 -18.74 -18.33
CA SER A 29 -29.75 -17.63 -19.28
C SER A 29 -29.11 -16.40 -18.64
N TYR A 30 -29.52 -16.05 -17.44
CA TYR A 30 -28.91 -14.94 -16.69
C TYR A 30 -27.40 -15.15 -16.47
N TYR A 31 -26.98 -16.35 -16.06
CA TYR A 31 -25.55 -16.63 -15.87
C TYR A 31 -24.77 -16.54 -17.18
N VAL A 32 -25.29 -17.06 -18.29
CA VAL A 32 -24.64 -16.96 -19.60
C VAL A 32 -24.48 -15.51 -20.02
N ASP A 33 -25.53 -14.70 -19.89
CA ASP A 33 -25.48 -13.28 -20.23
C ASP A 33 -24.52 -12.52 -19.34
N SER A 34 -24.50 -12.82 -18.04
CA SER A 34 -23.56 -12.25 -17.09
C SER A 34 -22.11 -12.59 -17.45
N GLN A 35 -21.81 -13.86 -17.72
CA GLN A 35 -20.46 -14.28 -18.13
C GLN A 35 -20.03 -13.67 -19.47
N PHE A 36 -20.95 -13.52 -20.39
CA PHE A 36 -20.67 -12.84 -21.67
C PHE A 36 -20.34 -11.35 -21.45
N ARG A 37 -21.09 -10.66 -20.61
CA ARG A 37 -20.82 -9.25 -20.24
C ARG A 37 -19.47 -9.11 -19.56
N GLU A 38 -19.15 -10.00 -18.61
CA GLU A 38 -17.86 -10.02 -17.91
C GLU A 38 -16.66 -10.30 -18.84
N SER A 39 -16.86 -10.86 -20.02
CA SER A 39 -15.81 -11.07 -21.01
C SER A 39 -15.44 -9.81 -21.81
N LEU A 40 -16.27 -8.77 -21.73
CA LEU A 40 -16.10 -7.52 -22.46
C LEU A 40 -15.63 -6.39 -21.51
N LEU A 41 -14.49 -5.77 -21.82
CA LEU A 41 -13.89 -4.72 -20.97
C LEU A 41 -14.88 -3.56 -20.63
N ALA A 42 -15.78 -3.24 -21.57
CA ALA A 42 -16.75 -2.16 -21.39
C ALA A 42 -17.87 -2.49 -20.38
N TYR A 43 -18.11 -3.78 -20.11
CA TYR A 43 -19.22 -4.26 -19.30
C TYR A 43 -18.81 -5.11 -18.11
N ALA A 44 -17.50 -5.41 -17.99
CA ALA A 44 -16.95 -6.18 -16.88
C ALA A 44 -17.04 -5.37 -15.58
N GLU A 45 -17.64 -5.94 -14.56
CA GLU A 45 -17.82 -5.34 -13.24
C GLU A 45 -16.84 -5.94 -12.21
N GLU A 46 -16.47 -7.22 -12.38
CA GLU A 46 -15.52 -7.86 -11.48
C GLU A 46 -14.09 -7.39 -11.72
N LYS A 47 -13.48 -6.82 -10.69
CA LYS A 47 -12.11 -6.30 -10.70
C LYS A 47 -11.10 -7.32 -11.26
N LYS A 48 -11.23 -8.60 -10.91
CA LYS A 48 -10.37 -9.68 -11.38
C LYS A 48 -10.47 -9.86 -12.91
N ASN A 49 -11.68 -9.82 -13.47
CA ASN A 49 -11.92 -9.97 -14.88
C ASN A 49 -11.39 -8.77 -15.66
N ILE A 50 -11.61 -7.55 -15.13
CA ILE A 50 -11.05 -6.32 -15.72
C ILE A 50 -9.52 -6.41 -15.81
N TYR A 51 -8.85 -6.85 -14.75
CA TYR A 51 -7.38 -7.02 -14.76
C TYR A 51 -6.93 -8.08 -15.76
N ASN A 52 -7.60 -9.22 -15.84
CA ASN A 52 -7.27 -10.29 -16.77
C ASN A 52 -7.41 -9.82 -18.22
N ILE A 53 -8.51 -9.12 -18.54
CA ILE A 53 -8.74 -8.56 -19.88
C ILE A 53 -7.68 -7.50 -20.19
N ALA A 54 -7.40 -6.58 -19.25
CA ALA A 54 -6.38 -5.56 -19.43
C ALA A 54 -4.99 -6.16 -19.66
N GLN A 55 -4.63 -7.25 -18.94
CA GLN A 55 -3.38 -7.96 -19.14
C GLN A 55 -3.29 -8.61 -20.52
N SER A 56 -4.38 -9.14 -21.07
CA SER A 56 -4.41 -9.70 -22.42
C SER A 56 -4.11 -8.66 -23.51
N PHE A 57 -4.43 -7.39 -23.24
CA PHE A 57 -4.03 -6.24 -24.06
C PHE A 57 -2.64 -5.67 -23.76
N GLY A 58 -1.86 -6.35 -22.92
CA GLY A 58 -0.49 -5.95 -22.55
C GLY A 58 -0.39 -4.92 -21.43
N TYR A 59 -1.50 -4.55 -20.79
CA TYR A 59 -1.47 -3.69 -19.60
C TYR A 59 -0.89 -4.47 -18.41
N LYS A 60 0.15 -3.92 -17.82
CA LYS A 60 0.71 -4.44 -16.55
C LYS A 60 0.23 -3.56 -15.41
N PRO A 61 -0.70 -4.05 -14.57
CA PRO A 61 -1.15 -3.27 -13.41
C PRO A 61 0.04 -2.97 -12.50
N LYS A 62 0.20 -1.70 -12.14
CA LYS A 62 1.23 -1.30 -11.19
C LYS A 62 0.70 -1.57 -9.79
N VAL A 63 1.52 -2.25 -8.98
CA VAL A 63 1.27 -2.37 -7.55
C VAL A 63 1.35 -0.98 -6.92
N THR A 64 0.48 -0.69 -5.97
CA THR A 64 0.51 0.55 -5.20
C THR A 64 1.85 0.64 -4.47
N THR A 65 2.63 1.68 -4.74
CA THR A 65 3.89 1.94 -4.06
C THR A 65 3.75 3.16 -3.18
N PRO A 66 4.41 3.19 -2.01
CA PRO A 66 4.43 4.39 -1.17
C PRO A 66 5.11 5.54 -1.91
N SER A 67 4.65 6.76 -1.68
CA SER A 67 5.33 7.94 -2.22
C SER A 67 6.60 8.23 -1.43
N THR A 68 7.66 8.61 -2.13
CA THR A 68 8.95 8.97 -1.54
C THR A 68 9.10 10.48 -1.47
N ALA A 69 9.73 10.95 -0.40
CA ALA A 69 10.07 12.36 -0.21
C ALA A 69 11.49 12.48 0.35
N VAL A 70 12.14 13.59 0.08
CA VAL A 70 13.40 13.95 0.73
C VAL A 70 13.08 14.97 1.82
N LEU A 71 13.43 14.65 3.05
CA LEU A 71 13.20 15.49 4.21
C LEU A 71 14.49 16.19 4.61
N ASP A 72 14.42 17.49 4.84
CA ASP A 72 15.48 18.26 5.48
C ASP A 72 15.31 18.12 7.01
N VAL A 73 16.28 17.48 7.66
CA VAL A 73 16.29 17.32 9.10
C VAL A 73 17.28 18.27 9.73
N PHE A 74 16.83 18.97 10.76
CA PHE A 74 17.61 20.01 11.43
C PHE A 74 17.88 19.64 12.88
N GLN A 75 19.09 19.96 13.34
CA GLN A 75 19.47 19.85 14.73
C GLN A 75 20.29 21.06 15.15
N THR A 76 19.96 21.65 16.29
CA THR A 76 20.79 22.68 16.92
C THR A 76 21.85 22.06 17.82
N VAL A 77 23.08 22.56 17.77
CA VAL A 77 24.16 22.18 18.67
C VAL A 77 24.80 23.43 19.27
N PRO A 78 25.31 23.38 20.51
CA PRO A 78 26.01 24.51 21.12
C PRO A 78 27.33 24.79 20.41
N SER A 79 27.83 26.01 20.61
CA SER A 79 29.15 26.44 20.15
C SER A 79 30.23 26.08 21.17
N LEU A 80 31.35 25.57 20.69
CA LEU A 80 32.57 25.38 21.44
C LEU A 80 33.72 26.04 20.67
N ASN A 81 34.32 27.08 21.24
CA ASN A 81 35.42 27.83 20.61
C ASN A 81 35.07 28.32 19.18
N ASN A 82 33.87 28.91 19.02
CA ASN A 82 33.33 29.40 17.75
C ASN A 82 33.13 28.32 16.66
N LYS A 83 33.07 27.04 17.06
CA LYS A 83 32.79 25.90 16.18
C LYS A 83 31.63 25.07 16.77
N PRO A 84 30.90 24.33 15.94
CA PRO A 84 29.84 23.46 16.43
C PRO A 84 30.41 22.33 17.29
N ASP A 85 29.81 22.09 18.45
CA ASP A 85 30.19 20.98 19.33
C ASP A 85 29.49 19.71 18.94
N PHE A 86 30.18 18.85 18.16
CA PHE A 86 29.63 17.57 17.68
C PHE A 86 29.45 16.50 18.75
N ARG A 87 29.87 16.73 19.99
CA ARG A 87 29.56 15.82 21.11
C ARG A 87 28.05 15.74 21.36
N TYR A 88 27.35 16.85 21.05
CA TYR A 88 25.88 16.95 21.15
C TYR A 88 25.17 16.57 19.85
N ALA A 89 25.89 16.25 18.77
CA ALA A 89 25.30 15.80 17.54
C ALA A 89 24.68 14.40 17.71
N LEU A 90 23.42 14.27 17.29
CA LEU A 90 22.62 13.05 17.44
C LEU A 90 22.86 12.09 16.28
N ASN A 91 22.59 10.83 16.53
CA ASN A 91 22.36 9.81 15.51
C ASN A 91 20.89 9.40 15.61
N VAL A 92 20.07 9.90 14.69
CA VAL A 92 18.66 9.56 14.60
C VAL A 92 18.55 8.25 13.83
N LYS A 93 17.97 7.23 14.46
CA LYS A 93 17.80 5.92 13.86
C LYS A 93 16.72 5.93 12.78
N ALA A 94 16.86 5.03 11.81
CA ALA A 94 15.84 4.76 10.82
C ALA A 94 14.49 4.48 11.47
N GLY A 95 13.42 4.89 10.80
CA GLY A 95 12.07 4.73 11.31
C GLY A 95 11.51 5.95 12.04
N LEU A 96 12.23 7.07 12.07
CA LEU A 96 11.65 8.35 12.50
C LEU A 96 10.44 8.69 11.64
N THR A 97 9.33 9.03 12.30
CA THR A 97 8.11 9.45 11.60
C THR A 97 7.95 10.96 11.64
N ALA A 98 7.63 11.55 10.50
CA ALA A 98 7.32 12.96 10.34
C ALA A 98 5.94 13.11 9.68
N THR A 99 5.05 13.87 10.28
CA THR A 99 3.70 14.11 9.76
C THR A 99 3.62 15.51 9.16
N ALA A 100 3.18 15.59 7.91
CA ALA A 100 2.94 16.86 7.24
C ALA A 100 1.74 17.57 7.88
N THR A 101 1.94 18.81 8.35
CA THR A 101 0.89 19.58 9.03
C THR A 101 -0.27 19.98 8.12
N THR A 102 -0.02 20.12 6.81
CA THR A 102 -1.04 20.51 5.82
C THR A 102 -1.91 19.36 5.34
N THR A 103 -1.31 18.17 5.14
CA THR A 103 -2.01 17.02 4.54
C THR A 103 -2.29 15.90 5.52
N GLY A 104 -1.67 15.94 6.72
CA GLY A 104 -1.74 14.84 7.69
C GLY A 104 -0.98 13.57 7.25
N THR A 105 -0.29 13.60 6.11
CA THR A 105 0.44 12.44 5.60
C THR A 105 1.68 12.19 6.45
N THR A 106 1.85 10.96 6.90
CA THR A 106 3.01 10.55 7.70
C THR A 106 4.06 9.92 6.81
N PHE A 107 5.29 10.40 6.91
CA PHE A 107 6.47 9.86 6.26
C PHE A 107 7.37 9.20 7.28
N ARG A 108 8.03 8.12 6.88
CA ARG A 108 8.97 7.38 7.72
C ARG A 108 10.34 7.34 7.07
N THR A 109 11.39 7.63 7.84
CA THR A 109 12.78 7.58 7.33
C THR A 109 13.23 6.15 7.15
N LEU A 110 13.95 5.89 6.05
CA LEU A 110 14.44 4.55 5.68
C LEU A 110 15.83 4.27 6.25
N GLU A 111 16.63 5.31 6.45
CA GLU A 111 18.03 5.21 6.85
C GLU A 111 18.30 6.01 8.12
N ASP A 112 19.44 5.73 8.77
CA ASP A 112 19.91 6.47 9.93
C ASP A 112 20.38 7.88 9.49
N CYS A 113 20.01 8.91 10.25
CA CYS A 113 20.51 10.27 10.07
C CYS A 113 21.55 10.59 11.15
N ASN A 114 22.83 10.49 10.80
CA ASN A 114 23.92 10.73 11.72
C ASN A 114 24.54 12.11 11.53
N PHE A 115 24.26 13.03 12.48
CA PHE A 115 24.80 14.39 12.45
C PHE A 115 26.27 14.50 12.86
N LYS A 116 26.89 13.44 13.42
CA LYS A 116 28.31 13.46 13.80
C LYS A 116 29.25 13.39 12.61
N PHE A 117 28.84 12.67 11.56
CA PHE A 117 29.66 12.44 10.39
C PHE A 117 29.11 13.18 9.18
N SER A 118 30.01 13.57 8.28
CA SER A 118 29.70 14.15 6.99
C SER A 118 30.62 13.55 5.95
N SER A 119 30.07 13.16 4.80
CA SER A 119 30.81 12.61 3.67
C SER A 119 30.31 13.26 2.38
N SER A 120 30.99 13.02 1.26
CA SER A 120 30.53 13.47 -0.06
C SER A 120 29.22 12.82 -0.48
N TYR A 121 28.91 11.61 0.05
CA TYR A 121 27.67 10.90 -0.21
C TYR A 121 26.52 11.37 0.70
N ASP A 122 26.83 11.71 1.95
CA ASP A 122 25.87 12.19 2.97
C ASP A 122 26.39 13.50 3.59
N PRO A 123 26.27 14.63 2.86
CA PRO A 123 26.79 15.91 3.28
C PRO A 123 25.95 16.49 4.41
N ARG A 124 26.65 17.16 5.34
CA ARG A 124 26.04 17.94 6.41
C ARG A 124 26.30 19.42 6.15
N GLU A 125 25.25 20.21 6.10
CA GLU A 125 25.35 21.68 6.09
C GLU A 125 25.41 22.22 7.52
N ILE A 126 26.20 23.27 7.72
CA ILE A 126 26.39 23.92 9.02
C ILE A 126 26.16 25.40 8.82
N THR A 127 25.22 25.96 9.59
CA THR A 127 24.93 27.40 9.62
C THR A 127 24.93 27.90 11.06
N ILE A 128 25.21 29.19 11.25
CA ILE A 128 25.08 29.83 12.56
C ILE A 128 23.60 30.04 12.81
N PHE A 129 23.09 29.54 13.95
CA PHE A 129 21.69 29.68 14.34
C PHE A 129 21.46 30.87 15.27
N GLU A 130 22.37 31.10 16.21
CA GLU A 130 22.26 32.14 17.21
C GLU A 130 23.63 32.74 17.51
N THR A 131 23.69 34.06 17.68
CA THR A 131 24.90 34.79 18.07
C THR A 131 24.62 35.63 19.30
N ASP A 132 25.61 35.75 20.18
CA ASP A 132 25.62 36.69 21.28
C ASP A 132 26.90 37.53 21.24
N SER A 133 26.74 38.84 21.31
CA SER A 133 27.86 39.80 21.28
C SER A 133 28.84 39.58 20.11
N GLY A 134 28.34 39.12 18.95
CA GLY A 134 29.13 38.85 17.76
C GLY A 134 29.81 37.49 17.72
N ALA A 135 29.66 36.67 18.76
CA ALA A 135 30.17 35.30 18.78
C ALA A 135 29.01 34.28 18.59
N PRO A 136 29.19 33.20 17.81
CA PRO A 136 28.17 32.20 17.64
C PRO A 136 27.97 31.40 18.93
N THR A 137 26.72 31.30 19.39
CA THR A 137 26.32 30.54 20.58
C THR A 137 25.73 29.19 20.20
N LYS A 138 25.02 29.13 19.07
CA LYS A 138 24.46 27.88 18.54
C LYS A 138 24.64 27.78 17.03
N PHE A 139 24.81 26.53 16.58
CA PHE A 139 24.86 26.15 15.17
C PHE A 139 23.68 25.29 14.81
N LEU A 140 23.18 25.45 13.60
CA LEU A 140 22.18 24.59 12.97
C LEU A 140 22.87 23.61 12.04
N LEU A 141 22.70 22.34 12.29
CA LEU A 141 23.12 21.26 11.41
C LEU A 141 21.91 20.84 10.57
N LYS A 142 22.10 20.71 9.27
CA LYS A 142 21.09 20.25 8.33
C LYS A 142 21.59 19.02 7.60
N LYS A 143 20.76 18.00 7.46
CA LYS A 143 20.97 16.84 6.61
C LYS A 143 19.71 16.50 5.82
N GLN A 144 19.90 15.90 4.66
CA GLN A 144 18.80 15.37 3.85
C GLN A 144 18.68 13.87 4.01
N ILE A 145 17.46 13.39 4.18
CA ILE A 145 17.18 11.97 4.33
C ILE A 145 15.95 11.57 3.49
N LYS A 146 16.00 10.38 2.91
CA LYS A 146 14.85 9.81 2.20
C LYS A 146 13.83 9.24 3.19
N ALA A 147 12.57 9.53 2.92
CA ALA A 147 11.44 9.02 3.68
C ALA A 147 10.33 8.54 2.75
N GLU A 148 9.55 7.60 3.20
CA GLU A 148 8.42 7.03 2.46
C GLU A 148 7.13 7.17 3.24
N SER A 149 6.02 7.45 2.52
CA SER A 149 4.69 7.47 3.10
C SER A 149 4.10 6.06 3.03
N GLY A 150 4.36 5.26 4.05
CA GLY A 150 3.86 3.90 4.12
C GLY A 150 3.76 3.41 5.55
N THR A 151 2.89 2.43 5.78
CA THR A 151 2.80 1.73 7.06
C THR A 151 3.52 0.41 6.94
N ILE A 152 4.49 0.15 7.83
CA ILE A 152 5.10 -1.17 7.92
C ILE A 152 4.18 -2.04 8.77
N VAL A 153 3.67 -3.10 8.15
CA VAL A 153 2.92 -4.14 8.85
C VAL A 153 3.84 -5.34 8.99
N THR A 154 4.00 -5.81 10.22
CA THR A 154 4.80 -7.01 10.52
C THR A 154 3.85 -8.10 10.97
N GLU A 155 3.88 -9.24 10.29
CA GLU A 155 3.12 -10.42 10.64
C GLU A 155 4.09 -11.53 11.05
N GLN A 156 3.79 -12.23 12.14
CA GLN A 156 4.60 -13.33 12.64
C GLN A 156 3.87 -14.65 12.45
N TYR A 157 4.51 -15.58 11.77
CA TYR A 157 3.98 -16.92 11.54
C TYR A 157 4.81 -17.95 12.30
N THR A 158 4.13 -18.81 13.06
CA THR A 158 4.77 -19.88 13.82
C THR A 158 4.44 -21.22 13.17
N PHE A 159 5.47 -21.96 12.76
CA PHE A 159 5.34 -23.31 12.21
C PHE A 159 5.68 -24.34 13.29
N ASN A 160 4.69 -25.11 13.72
CA ASN A 160 4.87 -26.14 14.75
C ASN A 160 5.40 -27.46 14.16
N THR A 161 5.15 -27.70 12.88
CA THR A 161 5.56 -28.93 12.18
C THR A 161 6.14 -28.57 10.81
N ALA A 162 7.19 -29.25 10.38
CA ALA A 162 7.76 -29.08 9.05
C ALA A 162 6.86 -29.77 8.00
N GLU A 163 6.10 -28.98 7.26
CA GLU A 163 5.29 -29.45 6.14
C GLU A 163 5.91 -29.01 4.81
N LYS A 164 5.86 -29.91 3.80
CA LYS A 164 6.26 -29.54 2.44
C LYS A 164 5.26 -28.56 1.85
N TYR A 165 5.77 -27.48 1.26
CA TYR A 165 4.96 -26.46 0.56
C TYR A 165 3.97 -25.72 1.45
N SER A 166 4.35 -25.42 2.69
CA SER A 166 3.55 -24.55 3.57
C SER A 166 3.30 -23.21 2.90
N GLN A 167 2.03 -22.82 2.79
CA GLN A 167 1.63 -21.55 2.20
C GLN A 167 1.32 -20.55 3.29
N ILE A 168 1.91 -19.36 3.17
CA ILE A 168 1.58 -18.21 4.01
C ILE A 168 0.74 -17.24 3.18
N LYS A 169 -0.45 -16.93 3.66
CA LYS A 169 -1.29 -15.90 3.06
C LYS A 169 -1.10 -14.60 3.82
N LEU A 170 -0.53 -13.59 3.16
CA LEU A 170 -0.42 -12.25 3.75
C LEU A 170 -1.82 -11.61 3.83
N SER A 171 -2.18 -11.09 5.00
CA SER A 171 -3.48 -10.45 5.22
C SER A 171 -3.58 -9.09 4.55
N ASN A 172 -2.46 -8.40 4.36
CA ASN A 172 -2.35 -7.10 3.71
C ASN A 172 -1.42 -7.17 2.50
N ALA A 173 -1.80 -7.90 1.46
CA ALA A 173 -1.18 -7.71 0.16
C ALA A 173 -1.68 -6.35 -0.38
N GLY A 174 -0.82 -5.35 -0.40
CA GLY A 174 -1.13 -4.04 -0.97
C GLY A 174 -1.37 -4.17 -2.48
N VAL A 175 -2.63 -4.32 -2.86
CA VAL A 175 -3.12 -4.32 -4.24
C VAL A 175 -4.18 -3.22 -4.36
#